data_d56c27a16cb8def61c770765278f627a
#
_entry.id   d56c27a16cb8def61c770765278f627a
#
_cell.length_a   1.000
_cell.length_b   1.000
_cell.length_c   1.000
_cell.angle_alpha   90.00
_cell.angle_beta   90.00
_cell.angle_gamma   90.00
#
_symmetry.space_group_name_H-M   'P 1'
#
loop_
_entity.id
_entity.type
_entity.pdbx_description
1 polymer ?
#
loop_
_entity_poly.entity_id
_entity_poly.type
_entity_poly.pdbx_seq_one_letter_code
_entity_poly.pdbx_strand_id
1 'polypeptide(L)'
;MAIESLRALEKASENKDIFEVVLDSDCTDRGVSREASLEKMHALYAAIRRAREGYDPALHSASGMVGGDGAKMREYVQKGKTICGDYIGQVIAQALEMGESNACMKCIVAAPTAGSCGVLPAVLLPYQKREGLSDDTMVRAMYIAGAVGQVVAAKASIAGAAGGCQAEIGTASAMGAAALCYLGGGSSQAVCHAAAIAIKSMLGLVCDPIAGLVEVPCVKRNAAGAMIAMSSADMALAGIRSAVPPDEVILAMREVGDKMDVSLKETGVGGVAGTPFGQKIAEKMGVL
;
A
#
# COMPACT_ATOMS: atom_id res chain seq x y z
N MET A 1 -24.58 -3.86 -5.19
CA MET A 1 -24.24 -5.20 -4.65
C MET A 1 -22.77 -5.16 -4.31
N ALA A 2 -22.41 -5.44 -3.07
CA ALA A 2 -21.01 -5.38 -2.61
C ALA A 2 -20.10 -6.29 -3.47
N ILE A 3 -18.90 -5.81 -3.77
CA ILE A 3 -17.89 -6.61 -4.48
C ILE A 3 -17.30 -7.61 -3.48
N GLU A 4 -17.84 -8.83 -3.50
CA GLU A 4 -17.49 -9.87 -2.51
C GLU A 4 -16.19 -10.62 -2.84
N SER A 5 -15.67 -10.48 -4.06
CA SER A 5 -14.46 -11.18 -4.52
C SER A 5 -13.83 -10.52 -5.75
N LEU A 6 -12.54 -10.77 -5.99
CA LEU A 6 -11.87 -10.33 -7.20
C LEU A 6 -12.48 -10.99 -8.45
N ARG A 7 -12.90 -12.25 -8.34
CA ARG A 7 -13.62 -12.95 -9.41
C ARG A 7 -14.98 -12.30 -9.71
N ALA A 8 -15.73 -11.86 -8.67
CA ALA A 8 -16.98 -11.15 -8.87
C ALA A 8 -16.76 -9.80 -9.56
N LEU A 9 -15.71 -9.07 -9.17
CA LEU A 9 -15.28 -7.82 -9.80
C LEU A 9 -14.93 -8.05 -11.29
N GLU A 10 -14.09 -9.05 -11.61
CA GLU A 10 -13.73 -9.40 -12.96
C GLU A 10 -14.96 -9.69 -13.81
N LYS A 11 -15.86 -10.58 -13.33
CA LYS A 11 -17.10 -10.98 -14.03
C LYS A 11 -18.03 -9.79 -14.27
N ALA A 12 -18.23 -8.92 -13.27
CA ALA A 12 -19.07 -7.73 -13.40
C ALA A 12 -18.53 -6.72 -14.41
N SER A 13 -17.20 -6.77 -14.66
CA SER A 13 -16.49 -5.89 -15.57
C SER A 13 -16.27 -6.46 -16.98
N GLU A 14 -16.85 -7.62 -17.33
CA GLU A 14 -16.69 -8.23 -18.66
C GLU A 14 -17.22 -7.32 -19.80
N ASN A 15 -18.31 -6.58 -19.52
CA ASN A 15 -18.99 -5.72 -20.50
C ASN A 15 -19.13 -4.27 -20.02
N LYS A 16 -18.42 -3.89 -18.96
CA LYS A 16 -18.49 -2.57 -18.35
C LYS A 16 -17.11 -2.17 -17.82
N ASP A 17 -16.79 -0.87 -17.89
CA ASP A 17 -15.56 -0.37 -17.28
C ASP A 17 -15.51 -0.74 -15.80
N ILE A 18 -14.39 -1.29 -15.36
CA ILE A 18 -14.19 -1.73 -13.99
C ILE A 18 -14.40 -0.60 -12.96
N PHE A 19 -14.02 0.63 -13.30
CA PHE A 19 -14.27 1.79 -12.46
C PHE A 19 -15.78 2.02 -12.25
N GLU A 20 -16.56 1.91 -13.33
CA GLU A 20 -18.03 2.08 -13.27
C GLU A 20 -18.68 1.03 -12.38
N VAL A 21 -18.18 -0.22 -12.43
CA VAL A 21 -18.63 -1.30 -11.55
C VAL A 21 -18.33 -0.99 -10.08
N VAL A 22 -17.11 -0.55 -9.80
CA VAL A 22 -16.68 -0.21 -8.44
C VAL A 22 -17.43 1.00 -7.89
N LEU A 23 -17.61 2.04 -8.69
CA LEU A 23 -18.34 3.24 -8.27
C LEU A 23 -19.82 2.93 -7.96
N ASP A 24 -20.48 2.13 -8.80
CA ASP A 24 -21.87 1.73 -8.56
C ASP A 24 -21.99 0.87 -7.28
N SER A 25 -21.01 0.01 -7.02
CA SER A 25 -20.95 -0.77 -5.78
C SER A 25 -20.79 0.15 -4.57
N ASP A 26 -19.83 1.09 -4.60
CA ASP A 26 -19.61 2.04 -3.49
C ASP A 26 -20.86 2.87 -3.21
N CYS A 27 -21.52 3.39 -4.26
CA CYS A 27 -22.76 4.14 -4.12
C CYS A 27 -23.88 3.31 -3.46
N THR A 28 -24.02 2.06 -3.88
CA THR A 28 -25.03 1.14 -3.34
C THR A 28 -24.76 0.80 -1.87
N ASP A 29 -23.52 0.44 -1.56
CA ASP A 29 -23.13 -0.03 -0.23
C ASP A 29 -23.19 1.10 0.81
N ARG A 30 -22.92 2.33 0.40
CA ARG A 30 -22.95 3.50 1.27
C ARG A 30 -24.27 4.28 1.23
N GLY A 31 -25.16 3.96 0.30
CA GLY A 31 -26.41 4.70 0.13
C GLY A 31 -26.21 6.17 -0.27
N VAL A 32 -25.23 6.47 -1.13
CA VAL A 32 -24.86 7.83 -1.56
C VAL A 32 -25.01 8.00 -3.06
N SER A 33 -25.13 9.24 -3.53
CA SER A 33 -25.10 9.55 -4.97
C SER A 33 -23.68 9.37 -5.54
N ARG A 34 -23.59 9.24 -6.86
CA ARG A 34 -22.30 9.17 -7.59
C ARG A 34 -21.46 10.43 -7.36
N GLU A 35 -22.10 11.59 -7.39
CA GLU A 35 -21.45 12.89 -7.17
C GLU A 35 -20.84 12.95 -5.77
N ALA A 36 -21.58 12.57 -4.74
CA ALA A 36 -21.11 12.57 -3.35
C ALA A 36 -19.97 11.55 -3.13
N SER A 37 -20.03 10.39 -3.80
CA SER A 37 -18.95 9.40 -3.75
C SER A 37 -17.69 9.95 -4.41
N LEU A 38 -17.79 10.50 -5.62
CA LEU A 38 -16.67 11.10 -6.36
C LEU A 38 -16.04 12.26 -5.61
N GLU A 39 -16.84 13.19 -5.09
CA GLU A 39 -16.36 14.32 -4.28
C GLU A 39 -15.51 13.83 -3.09
N LYS A 40 -15.96 12.80 -2.39
CA LYS A 40 -15.21 12.23 -1.27
C LYS A 40 -13.88 11.61 -1.72
N MET A 41 -13.85 10.89 -2.85
CA MET A 41 -12.62 10.29 -3.36
C MET A 41 -11.65 11.38 -3.87
N HIS A 42 -12.15 12.44 -4.52
CA HIS A 42 -11.35 13.61 -4.86
C HIS A 42 -10.73 14.27 -3.61
N ALA A 43 -11.50 14.41 -2.55
CA ALA A 43 -11.00 14.95 -1.28
C ALA A 43 -9.90 14.08 -0.67
N LEU A 44 -10.03 12.73 -0.73
CA LEU A 44 -8.99 11.78 -0.31
C LEU A 44 -7.73 11.90 -1.16
N TYR A 45 -7.87 11.97 -2.49
CA TYR A 45 -6.72 12.13 -3.37
C TYR A 45 -6.00 13.47 -3.13
N ALA A 46 -6.75 14.56 -2.97
CA ALA A 46 -6.20 15.85 -2.59
C ALA A 46 -5.49 15.82 -1.22
N ALA A 47 -6.00 15.03 -0.26
CA ALA A 47 -5.33 14.82 1.03
C ALA A 47 -3.99 14.08 0.88
N ILE A 48 -3.91 13.07 0.00
CA ILE A 48 -2.64 12.38 -0.33
C ILE A 48 -1.62 13.39 -0.88
N ARG A 49 -2.02 14.25 -1.81
CA ARG A 49 -1.14 15.27 -2.38
C ARG A 49 -0.65 16.25 -1.31
N ARG A 50 -1.57 16.79 -0.50
CA ARG A 50 -1.20 17.68 0.62
C ARG A 50 -0.27 17.01 1.63
N ALA A 51 -0.50 15.73 1.95
CA ALA A 51 0.37 14.97 2.84
C ALA A 51 1.81 14.90 2.29
N ARG A 52 1.95 14.65 0.99
CA ARG A 52 3.26 14.66 0.31
C ARG A 52 3.93 16.04 0.33
N GLU A 53 3.17 17.10 0.09
CA GLU A 53 3.67 18.48 0.11
C GLU A 53 4.09 18.92 1.52
N GLY A 54 3.46 18.35 2.56
CA GLY A 54 3.76 18.61 3.97
C GLY A 54 4.95 17.83 4.54
N TYR A 55 5.69 17.07 3.73
CA TYR A 55 6.90 16.39 4.19
C TYR A 55 7.95 17.39 4.66
N ASP A 56 8.51 17.14 5.85
CA ASP A 56 9.56 17.98 6.44
C ASP A 56 10.78 17.10 6.79
N PRO A 57 11.91 17.24 6.07
CA PRO A 57 13.09 16.42 6.28
C PRO A 57 13.84 16.71 7.58
N ALA A 58 13.51 17.79 8.27
CA ALA A 58 14.13 18.14 9.55
C ALA A 58 13.50 17.43 10.75
N LEU A 59 12.31 16.84 10.56
CA LEU A 59 11.62 16.14 11.63
C LEU A 59 12.22 14.74 11.86
N HIS A 60 12.18 14.33 13.12
CA HIS A 60 12.54 12.99 13.56
C HIS A 60 11.41 12.41 14.41
N SER A 61 11.26 11.09 14.32
CA SER A 61 10.28 10.35 15.11
C SER A 61 10.61 10.38 16.62
N ALA A 62 9.66 9.99 17.46
CA ALA A 62 9.79 10.00 18.92
C ALA A 62 10.98 9.16 19.42
N SER A 63 11.28 8.03 18.75
CA SER A 63 12.45 7.20 19.08
C SER A 63 13.78 7.78 18.58
N GLY A 64 13.74 8.67 17.60
CA GLY A 64 14.88 9.19 16.87
C GLY A 64 15.43 8.23 15.79
N MET A 65 14.78 7.09 15.55
CA MET A 65 15.24 6.11 14.55
C MET A 65 14.87 6.48 13.11
N VAL A 66 13.89 7.36 12.91
CA VAL A 66 13.32 7.70 11.62
C VAL A 66 13.34 9.22 11.41
N GLY A 67 13.72 9.65 10.21
CA GLY A 67 13.70 11.05 9.77
C GLY A 67 14.82 11.38 8.79
N GLY A 68 14.47 12.11 7.73
CA GLY A 68 15.39 12.63 6.72
C GLY A 68 15.89 11.60 5.67
N ASP A 69 15.50 10.33 5.73
CA ASP A 69 15.94 9.32 4.75
C ASP A 69 15.29 9.55 3.38
N GLY A 70 14.04 10.03 3.35
CA GLY A 70 13.36 10.43 2.11
C GLY A 70 14.10 11.54 1.38
N ALA A 71 14.55 12.57 2.10
CA ALA A 71 15.35 13.65 1.53
C ALA A 71 16.72 13.17 1.02
N LYS A 72 17.41 12.29 1.77
CA LYS A 72 18.67 11.66 1.32
C LYS A 72 18.46 10.88 0.02
N MET A 73 17.36 10.12 -0.07
CA MET A 73 17.05 9.36 -1.27
C MET A 73 16.75 10.29 -2.45
N ARG A 74 16.03 11.38 -2.23
CA ARG A 74 15.75 12.39 -3.26
C ARG A 74 17.03 13.05 -3.77
N GLU A 75 17.95 13.42 -2.89
CA GLU A 75 19.27 13.95 -3.25
C GLU A 75 20.09 12.93 -4.06
N TYR A 76 20.04 11.65 -3.67
CA TYR A 76 20.71 10.58 -4.40
C TYR A 76 20.15 10.41 -5.82
N VAL A 77 18.84 10.49 -6.00
CA VAL A 77 18.20 10.50 -7.32
C VAL A 77 18.69 11.66 -8.18
N GLN A 78 18.77 12.88 -7.61
CA GLN A 78 19.24 14.06 -8.33
C GLN A 78 20.69 13.94 -8.82
N LYS A 79 21.51 13.14 -8.15
CA LYS A 79 22.88 12.85 -8.57
C LYS A 79 22.96 11.88 -9.76
N GLY A 80 21.83 11.32 -10.25
CA GLY A 80 21.76 10.45 -11.41
C GLY A 80 22.53 9.13 -11.28
N LYS A 81 22.69 8.61 -10.06
CA LYS A 81 23.46 7.39 -9.76
C LYS A 81 22.60 6.22 -9.29
N THR A 82 21.30 6.30 -9.46
CA THR A 82 20.36 5.25 -9.01
C THR A 82 20.54 3.97 -9.80
N ILE A 83 20.63 2.82 -9.12
CA ILE A 83 20.72 1.49 -9.74
C ILE A 83 19.46 1.17 -10.54
N CYS A 84 18.29 1.53 -9.99
CA CYS A 84 16.99 1.22 -10.60
C CYS A 84 16.48 2.31 -11.55
N GLY A 85 17.31 3.32 -11.87
CA GLY A 85 16.90 4.48 -12.66
C GLY A 85 16.11 5.52 -11.85
N ASP A 86 15.99 6.73 -12.41
CA ASP A 86 15.48 7.90 -11.68
C ASP A 86 14.02 7.80 -11.30
N TYR A 87 13.18 7.19 -12.16
CA TYR A 87 11.77 7.02 -11.88
C TYR A 87 11.54 6.13 -10.64
N ILE A 88 12.17 4.97 -10.60
CA ILE A 88 12.11 4.07 -9.44
C ILE A 88 12.70 4.74 -8.20
N GLY A 89 13.80 5.47 -8.36
CA GLY A 89 14.39 6.26 -7.28
C GLY A 89 13.41 7.28 -6.67
N GLN A 90 12.60 7.96 -7.50
CA GLN A 90 11.57 8.88 -7.05
C GLN A 90 10.45 8.16 -6.27
N VAL A 91 10.04 6.96 -6.72
CA VAL A 91 9.06 6.14 -6.01
C VAL A 91 9.57 5.73 -4.63
N ILE A 92 10.83 5.29 -4.54
CA ILE A 92 11.47 4.95 -3.25
C ILE A 92 11.50 6.17 -2.32
N ALA A 93 11.95 7.33 -2.83
CA ALA A 93 11.99 8.56 -2.06
C ALA A 93 10.60 8.94 -1.52
N GLN A 94 9.58 8.87 -2.38
CA GLN A 94 8.21 9.19 -2.02
C GLN A 94 7.65 8.23 -0.95
N ALA A 95 7.95 6.93 -1.02
CA ALA A 95 7.54 5.96 -0.03
C ALA A 95 8.16 6.24 1.35
N LEU A 96 9.44 6.60 1.37
CA LEU A 96 10.15 6.98 2.59
C LEU A 96 9.57 8.27 3.17
N GLU A 97 9.38 9.32 2.36
CA GLU A 97 8.81 10.61 2.79
C GLU A 97 7.45 10.45 3.46
N MET A 98 6.57 9.62 2.88
CA MET A 98 5.25 9.37 3.46
C MET A 98 5.32 8.56 4.75
N GLY A 99 6.17 7.52 4.80
CA GLY A 99 6.38 6.73 6.00
C GLY A 99 7.01 7.56 7.13
N GLU A 100 7.96 8.42 6.83
CA GLU A 100 8.55 9.37 7.79
C GLU A 100 7.54 10.40 8.27
N SER A 101 6.68 10.91 7.38
CA SER A 101 5.59 11.82 7.76
C SER A 101 4.66 11.16 8.78
N ASN A 102 4.30 9.89 8.57
CA ASN A 102 3.52 9.13 9.55
C ASN A 102 4.27 8.97 10.89
N ALA A 103 5.53 8.54 10.86
CA ALA A 103 6.36 8.35 12.05
C ALA A 103 6.58 9.65 12.83
N CYS A 104 6.57 10.79 12.15
CA CYS A 104 6.69 12.13 12.73
C CYS A 104 5.32 12.78 13.04
N MET A 105 4.23 12.01 13.11
CA MET A 105 2.89 12.46 13.50
C MET A 105 2.29 13.53 12.56
N LYS A 106 2.69 13.55 11.30
CA LYS A 106 2.09 14.41 10.28
C LYS A 106 0.81 13.78 9.71
N CYS A 107 0.01 14.58 9.05
CA CYS A 107 -1.19 14.11 8.36
C CYS A 107 -0.80 13.18 7.19
N ILE A 108 -1.41 12.00 7.16
CA ILE A 108 -1.31 11.02 6.05
C ILE A 108 -2.71 10.47 5.73
N VAL A 109 -2.83 9.77 4.62
CA VAL A 109 -4.01 8.95 4.31
C VAL A 109 -3.65 7.49 4.54
N ALA A 110 -4.33 6.84 5.46
CA ALA A 110 -4.19 5.40 5.68
C ALA A 110 -4.74 4.60 4.48
N ALA A 111 -3.91 3.74 3.88
CA ALA A 111 -4.29 2.96 2.71
C ALA A 111 -3.51 1.62 2.62
N PRO A 112 -4.00 0.51 3.20
CA PRO A 112 -5.19 0.41 4.04
C PRO A 112 -4.98 0.85 5.50
N THR A 113 -3.72 0.91 5.99
CA THR A 113 -3.38 1.30 7.37
C THR A 113 -2.38 2.45 7.39
N ALA A 114 -2.16 3.05 8.56
CA ALA A 114 -1.14 4.08 8.75
C ALA A 114 0.27 3.53 8.46
N GLY A 115 0.55 2.28 8.86
CA GLY A 115 1.85 1.63 8.63
C GLY A 115 2.20 1.42 7.16
N SER A 116 1.21 1.36 6.29
CA SER A 116 1.37 1.19 4.84
C SER A 116 1.02 2.43 4.01
N CYS A 117 0.86 3.59 4.66
CA CYS A 117 0.42 4.85 4.04
C CYS A 117 1.31 5.36 2.91
N GLY A 118 2.55 4.88 2.83
CA GLY A 118 3.52 5.31 1.81
C GLY A 118 3.38 4.60 0.47
N VAL A 119 2.79 3.41 0.42
CA VAL A 119 2.77 2.58 -0.81
C VAL A 119 1.98 3.24 -1.93
N LEU A 120 0.70 3.56 -1.71
CA LEU A 120 -0.16 4.16 -2.75
C LEU A 120 0.35 5.52 -3.22
N PRO A 121 0.68 6.50 -2.34
CA PRO A 121 1.24 7.77 -2.79
C PRO A 121 2.53 7.60 -3.59
N ALA A 122 3.38 6.64 -3.20
CA ALA A 122 4.67 6.40 -3.85
C ALA A 122 4.52 5.92 -5.28
N VAL A 123 3.55 5.08 -5.56
CA VAL A 123 3.33 4.57 -6.93
C VAL A 123 2.46 5.48 -7.76
N LEU A 124 1.48 6.17 -7.17
CA LEU A 124 0.50 6.98 -7.90
C LEU A 124 1.02 8.37 -8.28
N LEU A 125 1.63 9.11 -7.34
CA LEU A 125 2.02 10.50 -7.60
C LEU A 125 3.16 10.63 -8.62
N PRO A 126 4.26 9.84 -8.56
CA PRO A 126 5.27 9.86 -9.61
C PRO A 126 4.74 9.36 -10.95
N TYR A 127 3.81 8.39 -10.96
CA TYR A 127 3.18 7.89 -12.19
C TYR A 127 2.32 8.98 -12.84
N GLN A 128 1.45 9.65 -12.08
CA GLN A 128 0.67 10.79 -12.56
C GLN A 128 1.55 11.83 -13.23
N LYS A 129 2.65 12.22 -12.56
CA LYS A 129 3.58 13.22 -13.07
C LYS A 129 4.26 12.76 -14.37
N ARG A 130 4.69 11.50 -14.42
CA ARG A 130 5.37 10.92 -15.60
C ARG A 130 4.46 10.88 -16.82
N GLU A 131 3.23 10.45 -16.63
CA GLU A 131 2.26 10.25 -17.72
C GLU A 131 1.38 11.48 -18.00
N GLY A 132 1.48 12.56 -17.20
CA GLY A 132 0.67 13.77 -17.36
C GLY A 132 -0.81 13.55 -17.14
N LEU A 133 -1.20 12.64 -16.23
CA LEU A 133 -2.59 12.26 -16.01
C LEU A 133 -3.36 13.28 -15.18
N SER A 134 -4.67 13.39 -15.45
CA SER A 134 -5.57 14.25 -14.66
C SER A 134 -5.85 13.68 -13.28
N ASP A 135 -6.28 14.55 -12.35
CA ASP A 135 -6.74 14.12 -11.03
C ASP A 135 -7.96 13.17 -11.12
N ASP A 136 -8.85 13.39 -12.09
CA ASP A 136 -9.99 12.48 -12.33
C ASP A 136 -9.55 11.07 -12.69
N THR A 137 -8.52 10.94 -13.53
CA THR A 137 -7.93 9.62 -13.87
C THR A 137 -7.34 8.96 -12.64
N MET A 138 -6.65 9.71 -11.79
CA MET A 138 -6.08 9.18 -10.55
C MET A 138 -7.16 8.78 -9.55
N VAL A 139 -8.24 9.54 -9.44
CA VAL A 139 -9.42 9.20 -8.62
C VAL A 139 -10.04 7.88 -9.06
N ARG A 140 -10.18 7.63 -10.35
CA ARG A 140 -10.64 6.32 -10.87
C ARG A 140 -9.73 5.18 -10.41
N ALA A 141 -8.41 5.35 -10.50
CA ALA A 141 -7.45 4.36 -10.03
C ALA A 141 -7.53 4.12 -8.51
N MET A 142 -7.85 5.14 -7.71
CA MET A 142 -8.07 4.98 -6.28
C MET A 142 -9.32 4.15 -5.95
N TYR A 143 -10.39 4.23 -6.76
CA TYR A 143 -11.52 3.30 -6.63
C TYR A 143 -11.10 1.86 -6.85
N ILE A 144 -10.26 1.60 -7.86
CA ILE A 144 -9.75 0.24 -8.12
C ILE A 144 -8.90 -0.26 -6.94
N ALA A 145 -8.01 0.58 -6.43
CA ALA A 145 -7.25 0.27 -5.22
C ALA A 145 -8.17 -0.04 -4.04
N GLY A 146 -9.19 0.81 -3.80
CA GLY A 146 -10.16 0.64 -2.73
C GLY A 146 -10.93 -0.68 -2.82
N ALA A 147 -11.39 -1.06 -4.01
CA ALA A 147 -12.10 -2.33 -4.24
C ALA A 147 -11.24 -3.55 -3.88
N VAL A 148 -9.97 -3.56 -4.29
CA VAL A 148 -9.03 -4.63 -3.90
C VAL A 148 -8.84 -4.66 -2.38
N GLY A 149 -8.60 -3.51 -1.75
CA GLY A 149 -8.45 -3.42 -0.30
C GLY A 149 -9.69 -3.91 0.46
N GLN A 150 -10.89 -3.60 -0.02
CA GLN A 150 -12.16 -4.03 0.54
C GLN A 150 -12.31 -5.57 0.47
N VAL A 151 -12.00 -6.18 -0.68
CA VAL A 151 -12.07 -7.64 -0.83
C VAL A 151 -11.07 -8.33 0.12
N VAL A 152 -9.85 -7.80 0.24
CA VAL A 152 -8.85 -8.33 1.17
C VAL A 152 -9.32 -8.18 2.63
N ALA A 153 -9.84 -7.02 3.01
CA ALA A 153 -10.37 -6.78 4.36
C ALA A 153 -11.51 -7.74 4.72
N ALA A 154 -12.38 -8.03 3.76
CA ALA A 154 -13.53 -8.94 3.97
C ALA A 154 -13.14 -10.42 4.06
N LYS A 155 -12.13 -10.87 3.28
CA LYS A 155 -11.76 -12.29 3.17
C LYS A 155 -10.57 -12.70 4.05
N ALA A 156 -9.72 -11.76 4.41
CA ALA A 156 -8.52 -11.99 5.20
C ALA A 156 -8.42 -10.97 6.34
N SER A 157 -7.36 -10.16 6.37
CA SER A 157 -7.19 -9.04 7.29
C SER A 157 -6.34 -7.97 6.63
N ILE A 158 -6.50 -6.74 7.09
CA ILE A 158 -5.62 -5.60 6.74
C ILE A 158 -4.80 -5.10 7.94
N ALA A 159 -4.90 -5.75 9.11
CA ALA A 159 -4.25 -5.33 10.34
C ALA A 159 -3.01 -6.18 10.63
N GLY A 160 -1.89 -5.54 10.97
CA GLY A 160 -0.63 -6.19 11.34
C GLY A 160 -0.78 -7.12 12.54
N ALA A 161 -1.56 -6.70 13.54
CA ALA A 161 -1.86 -7.47 14.74
C ALA A 161 -2.66 -8.77 14.47
N ALA A 162 -3.42 -8.82 13.37
CA ALA A 162 -4.17 -10.01 13.00
C ALA A 162 -3.38 -10.91 12.02
N GLY A 163 -2.78 -10.33 10.99
CA GLY A 163 -2.23 -11.07 9.87
C GLY A 163 -0.75 -10.83 9.58
N GLY A 164 -0.01 -10.11 10.42
CA GLY A 164 1.35 -9.69 10.12
C GLY A 164 1.40 -8.52 9.13
N CYS A 165 2.60 -8.07 8.80
CA CYS A 165 2.80 -6.96 7.86
C CYS A 165 2.39 -7.31 6.41
N GLN A 166 2.28 -8.60 6.08
CA GLN A 166 1.64 -9.04 4.82
C GLN A 166 0.21 -8.51 4.67
N ALA A 167 -0.53 -8.39 5.79
CA ALA A 167 -1.88 -7.83 5.81
C ALA A 167 -1.89 -6.33 5.51
N GLU A 168 -0.91 -5.57 5.96
CA GLU A 168 -0.80 -4.13 5.73
C GLU A 168 -0.09 -3.80 4.42
N ILE A 169 1.23 -4.07 4.36
CA ILE A 169 2.07 -3.75 3.19
C ILE A 169 1.68 -4.63 2.00
N GLY A 170 1.35 -5.92 2.21
CA GLY A 170 0.91 -6.80 1.14
C GLY A 170 -0.40 -6.34 0.51
N THR A 171 -1.38 -5.93 1.33
CA THR A 171 -2.63 -5.34 0.81
C THR A 171 -2.38 -4.01 0.11
N ALA A 172 -1.58 -3.10 0.69
CA ALA A 172 -1.23 -1.84 0.04
C ALA A 172 -0.52 -2.05 -1.31
N SER A 173 0.37 -3.07 -1.38
CA SER A 173 1.03 -3.46 -2.63
C SER A 173 0.04 -3.97 -3.67
N ALA A 174 -0.93 -4.79 -3.26
CA ALA A 174 -1.99 -5.28 -4.15
C ALA A 174 -2.89 -4.15 -4.65
N MET A 175 -3.27 -3.23 -3.77
CA MET A 175 -4.03 -2.02 -4.11
C MET A 175 -3.27 -1.16 -5.13
N GLY A 176 -1.98 -0.93 -4.89
CA GLY A 176 -1.11 -0.18 -5.79
C GLY A 176 -0.89 -0.87 -7.13
N ALA A 177 -0.69 -2.19 -7.14
CA ALA A 177 -0.53 -2.99 -8.35
C ALA A 177 -1.79 -2.95 -9.23
N ALA A 178 -2.97 -3.10 -8.62
CA ALA A 178 -4.26 -3.03 -9.30
C ALA A 178 -4.49 -1.64 -9.92
N ALA A 179 -4.23 -0.58 -9.15
CA ALA A 179 -4.37 0.80 -9.62
C ALA A 179 -3.43 1.13 -10.78
N LEU A 180 -2.15 0.74 -10.68
CA LEU A 180 -1.17 0.92 -11.76
C LEU A 180 -1.53 0.11 -13.01
N CYS A 181 -1.96 -1.15 -12.83
CA CYS A 181 -2.40 -1.99 -13.93
C CYS A 181 -3.60 -1.37 -14.66
N TYR A 182 -4.57 -0.82 -13.93
CA TYR A 182 -5.70 -0.06 -14.50
C TYR A 182 -5.22 1.17 -15.27
N LEU A 183 -4.35 1.99 -14.68
CA LEU A 183 -3.79 3.18 -15.32
C LEU A 183 -2.97 2.85 -16.58
N GLY A 184 -2.32 1.69 -16.61
CA GLY A 184 -1.61 1.17 -17.78
C GLY A 184 -2.50 0.56 -18.85
N GLY A 185 -3.85 0.62 -18.70
CA GLY A 185 -4.81 0.08 -19.68
C GLY A 185 -5.05 -1.42 -19.55
N GLY A 186 -4.68 -2.03 -18.42
CA GLY A 186 -4.92 -3.45 -18.18
C GLY A 186 -6.41 -3.79 -18.09
N SER A 187 -6.79 -4.98 -18.57
CA SER A 187 -8.15 -5.50 -18.43
C SER A 187 -8.50 -5.75 -16.94
N SER A 188 -9.80 -5.89 -16.63
CA SER A 188 -10.26 -6.27 -15.29
C SER A 188 -9.59 -7.55 -14.77
N GLN A 189 -9.37 -8.52 -15.67
CA GLN A 189 -8.62 -9.73 -15.35
C GLN A 189 -7.15 -9.42 -14.98
N ALA A 190 -6.46 -8.59 -15.76
CA ALA A 190 -5.08 -8.20 -15.49
C ALA A 190 -4.97 -7.46 -14.14
N VAL A 191 -5.91 -6.57 -13.82
CA VAL A 191 -6.02 -5.87 -12.53
C VAL A 191 -6.10 -6.87 -11.37
N CYS A 192 -6.96 -7.88 -11.46
CA CYS A 192 -7.08 -8.91 -10.43
C CYS A 192 -5.80 -9.76 -10.28
N HIS A 193 -5.17 -10.11 -11.41
CA HIS A 193 -3.91 -10.86 -11.39
C HIS A 193 -2.73 -10.03 -10.83
N ALA A 194 -2.67 -8.73 -11.12
CA ALA A 194 -1.67 -7.82 -10.53
C ALA A 194 -1.77 -7.82 -9.00
N ALA A 195 -3.00 -7.72 -8.44
CA ALA A 195 -3.23 -7.80 -7.02
C ALA A 195 -2.77 -9.14 -6.43
N ALA A 196 -3.11 -10.27 -7.08
CA ALA A 196 -2.71 -11.60 -6.63
C ALA A 196 -1.20 -11.82 -6.67
N ILE A 197 -0.50 -11.32 -7.68
CA ILE A 197 0.96 -11.41 -7.80
C ILE A 197 1.61 -10.63 -6.65
N ALA A 198 1.12 -9.42 -6.36
CA ALA A 198 1.61 -8.59 -5.26
C ALA A 198 1.44 -9.28 -3.89
N ILE A 199 0.24 -9.82 -3.59
CA ILE A 199 -0.01 -10.53 -2.34
C ILE A 199 0.93 -11.73 -2.18
N LYS A 200 1.05 -12.59 -3.22
CA LYS A 200 1.94 -13.76 -3.17
C LYS A 200 3.39 -13.39 -2.86
N SER A 201 3.86 -12.27 -3.38
CA SER A 201 5.23 -11.80 -3.16
C SER A 201 5.49 -11.33 -1.72
N MET A 202 4.43 -11.11 -0.94
CA MET A 202 4.49 -10.58 0.43
C MET A 202 4.03 -11.58 1.48
N LEU A 203 3.64 -12.81 1.09
CA LEU A 203 3.22 -13.85 2.05
C LEU A 203 4.33 -14.15 3.07
N GLY A 204 3.94 -14.23 4.33
CA GLY A 204 4.84 -14.50 5.45
C GLY A 204 5.55 -13.27 6.01
N LEU A 205 5.34 -12.05 5.47
CA LEU A 205 5.93 -10.85 6.03
C LEU A 205 5.33 -10.56 7.42
N VAL A 206 6.18 -10.68 8.43
CA VAL A 206 5.82 -10.51 9.84
C VAL A 206 5.62 -9.04 10.22
N CYS A 207 4.86 -8.75 11.28
CA CYS A 207 4.74 -7.42 11.86
C CYS A 207 5.52 -7.36 13.18
N ASP A 208 6.72 -6.81 13.12
CA ASP A 208 7.73 -6.83 14.18
C ASP A 208 8.31 -5.44 14.50
N PRO A 209 7.45 -4.41 14.72
CA PRO A 209 7.91 -3.05 14.91
C PRO A 209 8.65 -2.89 16.26
N ILE A 210 9.80 -2.22 16.23
CA ILE A 210 10.60 -1.94 17.43
C ILE A 210 9.77 -1.06 18.38
N ALA A 211 9.68 -1.46 19.63
CA ALA A 211 8.90 -0.81 20.67
C ALA A 211 7.40 -0.62 20.31
N GLY A 212 6.86 -1.41 19.38
CA GLY A 212 5.49 -1.26 18.86
C GLY A 212 5.26 0.01 18.03
N LEU A 213 6.32 0.75 17.69
CA LEU A 213 6.22 2.00 16.94
C LEU A 213 6.19 1.76 15.43
N VAL A 214 5.32 2.48 14.70
CA VAL A 214 5.23 2.42 13.25
C VAL A 214 6.40 3.19 12.60
N GLU A 215 7.61 2.79 12.94
CA GLU A 215 8.87 3.40 12.55
C GLU A 215 9.77 2.38 11.84
N VAL A 216 10.40 1.49 12.59
CA VAL A 216 11.29 0.45 12.09
C VAL A 216 10.66 -0.93 12.34
N PRO A 217 10.47 -1.73 11.29
CA PRO A 217 10.93 -1.59 9.90
C PRO A 217 9.93 -0.90 8.96
N CYS A 218 8.80 -0.40 9.45
CA CYS A 218 7.61 0.00 8.69
C CYS A 218 7.91 1.02 7.59
N VAL A 219 8.67 2.09 7.89
CA VAL A 219 8.99 3.14 6.91
C VAL A 219 9.66 2.56 5.67
N LYS A 220 10.68 1.72 5.85
CA LYS A 220 11.41 1.12 4.72
C LYS A 220 10.61 0.01 4.01
N ARG A 221 9.68 -0.65 4.70
CA ARG A 221 8.77 -1.62 4.07
C ARG A 221 7.78 -0.98 3.11
N ASN A 222 7.43 0.30 3.28
CA ASN A 222 6.63 1.03 2.29
C ASN A 222 7.35 1.12 0.94
N ALA A 223 8.66 1.35 0.92
CA ALA A 223 9.43 1.34 -0.32
C ALA A 223 9.45 -0.05 -0.97
N ALA A 224 9.67 -1.12 -0.19
CA ALA A 224 9.60 -2.50 -0.69
C ALA A 224 8.20 -2.81 -1.27
N GLY A 225 7.13 -2.43 -0.56
CA GLY A 225 5.76 -2.62 -1.03
C GLY A 225 5.45 -1.89 -2.34
N ALA A 226 5.96 -0.66 -2.49
CA ALA A 226 5.83 0.09 -3.74
C ALA A 226 6.54 -0.61 -4.92
N MET A 227 7.72 -1.19 -4.70
CA MET A 227 8.43 -1.96 -5.74
C MET A 227 7.68 -3.22 -6.13
N ILE A 228 7.12 -3.95 -5.16
CA ILE A 228 6.27 -5.11 -5.43
C ILE A 228 5.02 -4.70 -6.22
N ALA A 229 4.37 -3.58 -5.87
CA ALA A 229 3.22 -3.08 -6.60
C ALA A 229 3.54 -2.81 -8.07
N MET A 230 4.64 -2.11 -8.35
CA MET A 230 5.06 -1.77 -9.70
C MET A 230 5.39 -3.00 -10.53
N SER A 231 6.23 -3.90 -10.01
CA SER A 231 6.62 -5.11 -10.73
C SER A 231 5.43 -6.05 -10.99
N SER A 232 4.47 -6.10 -10.06
CA SER A 232 3.25 -6.90 -10.22
C SER A 232 2.32 -6.33 -11.29
N ALA A 233 2.18 -5.00 -11.36
CA ALA A 233 1.44 -4.33 -12.42
C ALA A 233 2.07 -4.58 -13.79
N ASP A 234 3.37 -4.39 -13.93
CA ASP A 234 4.10 -4.63 -15.19
C ASP A 234 3.99 -6.08 -15.64
N MET A 235 4.14 -7.05 -14.73
CA MET A 235 3.94 -8.47 -15.06
C MET A 235 2.53 -8.73 -15.58
N ALA A 236 1.50 -8.20 -14.94
CA ALA A 236 0.11 -8.40 -15.37
C ALA A 236 -0.19 -7.72 -16.72
N LEU A 237 0.34 -6.50 -16.94
CA LEU A 237 0.25 -5.79 -18.22
C LEU A 237 0.97 -6.53 -19.36
N ALA A 238 2.07 -7.21 -19.06
CA ALA A 238 2.77 -8.09 -19.98
C ALA A 238 2.03 -9.41 -20.27
N GLY A 239 0.85 -9.62 -19.68
CA GLY A 239 0.05 -10.83 -19.83
C GLY A 239 0.42 -11.98 -18.89
N ILE A 240 1.33 -11.75 -17.93
CA ILE A 240 1.70 -12.75 -16.92
C ILE A 240 0.59 -12.87 -15.89
N ARG A 241 0.11 -14.08 -15.65
CA ARG A 241 -1.00 -14.36 -14.76
C ARG A 241 -0.54 -15.08 -13.48
N SER A 242 -1.26 -14.85 -12.40
CA SER A 242 -1.18 -15.74 -11.26
C SER A 242 -1.76 -17.12 -11.63
N ALA A 243 -0.98 -18.18 -11.50
CA ALA A 243 -1.49 -19.55 -11.71
C ALA A 243 -2.54 -19.93 -10.62
N VAL A 244 -2.34 -19.44 -9.39
CA VAL A 244 -3.34 -19.55 -8.32
C VAL A 244 -4.40 -18.46 -8.52
N PRO A 245 -5.71 -18.80 -8.51
CA PRO A 245 -6.78 -17.82 -8.63
C PRO A 245 -6.66 -16.68 -7.60
N PRO A 246 -6.95 -15.41 -7.99
CA PRO A 246 -6.76 -14.26 -7.11
C PRO A 246 -7.40 -14.36 -5.73
N ASP A 247 -8.63 -14.84 -5.64
CA ASP A 247 -9.33 -15.00 -4.36
C ASP A 247 -8.69 -16.08 -3.46
N GLU A 248 -8.16 -17.15 -4.04
CA GLU A 248 -7.46 -18.20 -3.30
C GLU A 248 -6.13 -17.68 -2.73
N VAL A 249 -5.47 -16.76 -3.41
CA VAL A 249 -4.27 -16.07 -2.89
C VAL A 249 -4.61 -15.24 -1.64
N ILE A 250 -5.78 -14.57 -1.62
CA ILE A 250 -6.25 -13.83 -0.45
C ILE A 250 -6.53 -14.78 0.72
N LEU A 251 -7.14 -15.93 0.44
CA LEU A 251 -7.37 -16.96 1.48
C LEU A 251 -6.06 -17.54 2.00
N ALA A 252 -5.08 -17.77 1.13
CA ALA A 252 -3.74 -18.20 1.55
C ALA A 252 -3.06 -17.16 2.46
N MET A 253 -3.22 -15.87 2.17
CA MET A 253 -2.72 -14.80 3.05
C MET A 253 -3.38 -14.86 4.43
N ARG A 254 -4.68 -15.11 4.51
CA ARG A 254 -5.39 -15.33 5.77
C ARG A 254 -4.80 -16.51 6.53
N GLU A 255 -4.69 -17.67 5.87
CA GLU A 255 -4.15 -18.88 6.48
C GLU A 255 -2.74 -18.69 7.03
N VAL A 256 -1.85 -18.03 6.26
CA VAL A 256 -0.49 -17.69 6.71
C VAL A 256 -0.53 -16.76 7.92
N GLY A 257 -1.41 -15.75 7.91
CA GLY A 257 -1.60 -14.86 9.04
C GLY A 257 -2.10 -15.60 10.29
N ASP A 258 -3.08 -16.49 10.15
CA ASP A 258 -3.64 -17.27 11.26
C ASP A 258 -2.57 -18.18 11.90
N LYS A 259 -1.68 -18.75 11.09
CA LYS A 259 -0.56 -19.63 11.52
C LYS A 259 0.68 -18.88 12.00
N MET A 260 0.77 -17.57 11.80
CA MET A 260 1.90 -16.77 12.24
C MET A 260 1.94 -16.73 13.77
N ASP A 261 3.14 -16.90 14.35
CA ASP A 261 3.35 -16.82 15.79
C ASP A 261 2.94 -15.43 16.32
N VAL A 262 2.32 -15.41 17.50
CA VAL A 262 1.83 -14.17 18.14
C VAL A 262 2.95 -13.15 18.36
N SER A 263 4.16 -13.60 18.66
CA SER A 263 5.33 -12.72 18.84
C SER A 263 5.69 -11.92 17.58
N LEU A 264 5.18 -12.32 16.41
CA LEU A 264 5.43 -11.72 15.10
C LEU A 264 4.23 -10.91 14.56
N LYS A 265 3.24 -10.64 15.43
CA LYS A 265 1.99 -9.92 15.11
C LYS A 265 1.88 -8.60 15.87
N GLU A 266 2.78 -7.65 15.58
CA GLU A 266 2.75 -6.28 16.13
C GLU A 266 2.92 -6.20 17.66
N THR A 267 3.44 -7.23 18.28
CA THR A 267 3.61 -7.30 19.76
C THR A 267 4.87 -6.59 20.26
N GLY A 268 5.79 -6.21 19.37
CA GLY A 268 7.07 -5.63 19.77
C GLY A 268 8.04 -6.64 20.41
N VAL A 269 7.72 -7.94 20.38
CA VAL A 269 8.49 -8.99 21.08
C VAL A 269 9.42 -9.76 20.14
N GLY A 270 8.91 -10.19 18.98
CA GLY A 270 9.64 -11.05 18.04
C GLY A 270 10.27 -10.27 16.88
N GLY A 271 10.96 -10.99 15.99
CA GLY A 271 11.58 -10.40 14.81
C GLY A 271 12.64 -9.35 15.13
N VAL A 272 12.63 -8.21 14.40
CA VAL A 272 13.60 -7.13 14.64
C VAL A 272 13.39 -6.45 16.00
N ALA A 273 12.17 -6.44 16.51
CA ALA A 273 11.87 -5.91 17.85
C ALA A 273 12.54 -6.73 18.95
N GLY A 274 12.64 -8.06 18.79
CA GLY A 274 13.27 -8.96 19.76
C GLY A 274 14.81 -8.95 19.75
N THR A 275 15.44 -8.22 18.85
CA THR A 275 16.91 -8.09 18.82
C THR A 275 17.41 -7.28 20.04
N PRO A 276 18.67 -7.48 20.48
CA PRO A 276 19.24 -6.67 21.57
C PRO A 276 19.14 -5.17 21.33
N PHE A 277 19.25 -4.73 20.07
CA PHE A 277 19.05 -3.34 19.71
C PHE A 277 17.59 -2.89 19.91
N GLY A 278 16.63 -3.71 19.43
CA GLY A 278 15.20 -3.43 19.56
C GLY A 278 14.76 -3.33 21.02
N GLN A 279 15.20 -4.27 21.85
CA GLN A 279 14.93 -4.28 23.29
C GLN A 279 15.49 -3.04 23.99
N LYS A 280 16.73 -2.65 23.70
CA LYS A 280 17.32 -1.42 24.24
C LYS A 280 16.55 -0.16 23.90
N ILE A 281 15.99 -0.09 22.67
CA ILE A 281 15.12 1.05 22.30
C ILE A 281 13.79 1.00 23.06
N ALA A 282 13.19 -0.19 23.19
CA ALA A 282 11.93 -0.36 23.93
C ALA A 282 12.09 0.05 25.41
N GLU A 283 13.18 -0.33 26.06
CA GLU A 283 13.54 0.12 27.43
C GLU A 283 13.66 1.65 27.48
N LYS A 284 14.42 2.25 26.54
CA LYS A 284 14.58 3.72 26.47
C LYS A 284 13.26 4.46 26.30
N MET A 285 12.31 3.84 25.58
CA MET A 285 10.98 4.40 25.34
C MET A 285 9.97 4.11 26.48
N GLY A 286 10.37 3.33 27.50
CA GLY A 286 9.51 2.95 28.62
C GLY A 286 8.37 1.99 28.24
N VAL A 287 8.57 1.17 27.23
CA VAL A 287 7.59 0.19 26.73
C VAL A 287 7.87 -1.21 27.29
N LEU A 288 9.07 -1.44 27.77
CA LEU A 288 9.51 -2.64 28.52
C LEU A 288 9.87 -2.25 29.94
#